data_2b006871d57695f80dd791f4873011db
#
_entry.id   2b006871d57695f80dd791f4873011db
#
_cell.length_a   1.000
_cell.length_b   1.000
_cell.length_c   1.000
_cell.angle_alpha   90.00
_cell.angle_beta   90.00
_cell.angle_gamma   90.00
#
_symmetry.space_group_name_H-M   'P 1'
#
loop_
_entity.id
_entity.type
_entity.pdbx_description
1 polymer ?
#
loop_
_entity_poly.entity_id
_entity_poly.type
_entity_poly.pdbx_seq_one_letter_code
_entity_poly.pdbx_strand_id
1 'polypeptide(L)'
;MIAAGAAADLIIASAADAGYFPLLQDMVLSVRAQRSSAAIGVLDLGLLPEQRAWLADRVTHLVRPGWDLDFPGRDRAAESFKAQVARPFLPRHFPGYEMYLWIDADAWLQDWRAIELYRAAAGRDRLAIVPEIDRAYKRHYKRPKLFGRTLAWKNYREAFGWRAADRLGRNPMVNCGVFALHREAPHWQAWEHLIAQVLQRTRFFYAEQTALNYGIFAERLPVNFLPAYCNWLAGDAVPAFDERSGLFVEPHAPHETIGVMHLAGPEQKTQRFRLQRLDGGTVETVLRYGATRELCRRPLELTA
;
A
#
# COMPACT_ATOMS: atom_id res chain seq x y z
N MET A 1 3.35 -30.94 -24.34
CA MET A 1 2.37 -30.35 -23.38
C MET A 1 3.02 -30.39 -22.02
N ILE A 2 3.56 -29.26 -21.59
CA ILE A 2 4.07 -29.12 -20.21
C ILE A 2 2.82 -29.03 -19.33
N ALA A 3 2.70 -29.97 -18.38
CA ALA A 3 1.63 -29.94 -17.39
C ALA A 3 1.65 -28.56 -16.73
N ALA A 4 0.54 -27.86 -16.78
CA ALA A 4 0.36 -26.62 -16.03
C ALA A 4 0.51 -26.98 -14.54
N GLY A 5 1.67 -26.71 -13.95
CA GLY A 5 1.87 -26.86 -12.52
C GLY A 5 0.80 -26.03 -11.80
N ALA A 6 0.28 -26.54 -10.67
CA ALA A 6 -0.65 -25.80 -9.83
C ALA A 6 -0.07 -24.42 -9.54
N ALA A 7 -0.88 -23.37 -9.72
CA ALA A 7 -0.46 -21.99 -9.43
C ALA A 7 -0.05 -21.88 -7.96
N ALA A 8 1.02 -21.14 -7.67
CA ALA A 8 1.40 -20.84 -6.30
C ALA A 8 0.31 -19.92 -5.68
N ASP A 9 0.06 -20.10 -4.39
CA ASP A 9 -1.09 -19.50 -3.71
C ASP A 9 -1.06 -17.96 -3.68
N LEU A 10 0.07 -17.36 -3.28
CA LEU A 10 0.18 -15.91 -3.05
C LEU A 10 1.55 -15.37 -3.42
N ILE A 11 1.58 -14.18 -4.05
CA ILE A 11 2.77 -13.35 -4.16
C ILE A 11 2.53 -11.98 -3.52
N ILE A 12 3.51 -11.49 -2.75
CA ILE A 12 3.56 -10.11 -2.25
C ILE A 12 4.41 -9.31 -3.23
N ALA A 13 3.81 -8.34 -3.91
CA ALA A 13 4.46 -7.53 -4.92
C ALA A 13 4.75 -6.11 -4.41
N SER A 14 5.86 -5.53 -4.85
CA SER A 14 6.25 -4.14 -4.57
C SER A 14 7.08 -3.58 -5.72
N ALA A 15 7.41 -2.28 -5.63
CA ALA A 15 8.31 -1.64 -6.59
C ALA A 15 9.16 -0.56 -5.91
N ALA A 16 10.40 -0.39 -6.37
CA ALA A 16 11.24 0.72 -5.92
C ALA A 16 12.27 1.12 -6.98
N ASP A 17 12.63 2.40 -6.94
CA ASP A 17 13.87 2.92 -7.51
C ASP A 17 15.00 2.94 -6.45
N ALA A 18 16.19 3.42 -6.84
CA ALA A 18 17.33 3.50 -5.94
C ALA A 18 17.09 4.36 -4.68
N GLY A 19 16.28 5.42 -4.81
CA GLY A 19 15.97 6.31 -3.69
C GLY A 19 15.01 5.69 -2.68
N TYR A 20 14.08 4.86 -3.14
CA TYR A 20 13.13 4.14 -2.28
C TYR A 20 13.65 2.80 -1.77
N PHE A 21 14.84 2.37 -2.21
CA PHE A 21 15.41 1.10 -1.80
C PHE A 21 15.50 0.90 -0.27
N PRO A 22 15.89 1.89 0.57
CA PRO A 22 15.93 1.69 2.02
C PRO A 22 14.55 1.39 2.63
N LEU A 23 13.46 1.89 2.01
CA LEU A 23 12.08 1.60 2.41
C LEU A 23 11.67 0.20 1.97
N LEU A 24 12.01 -0.17 0.71
CA LEU A 24 11.80 -1.52 0.21
C LEU A 24 12.54 -2.57 1.07
N GLN A 25 13.74 -2.25 1.59
CA GLN A 25 14.43 -3.13 2.54
C GLN A 25 13.60 -3.39 3.79
N ASP A 26 12.99 -2.35 4.38
CA ASP A 26 12.10 -2.49 5.53
C ASP A 26 10.91 -3.39 5.21
N MET A 27 10.27 -3.20 4.05
CA MET A 27 9.16 -4.04 3.60
C MET A 27 9.60 -5.51 3.46
N VAL A 28 10.65 -5.79 2.70
CA VAL A 28 11.15 -7.16 2.47
C VAL A 28 11.55 -7.84 3.77
N LEU A 29 12.30 -7.15 4.64
CA LEU A 29 12.74 -7.70 5.92
C LEU A 29 11.56 -7.97 6.86
N SER A 30 10.55 -7.13 6.86
CA SER A 30 9.35 -7.32 7.68
C SER A 30 8.55 -8.55 7.24
N VAL A 31 8.38 -8.76 5.94
CA VAL A 31 7.74 -9.97 5.39
C VAL A 31 8.56 -11.23 5.72
N ARG A 32 9.87 -11.19 5.51
CA ARG A 32 10.78 -12.32 5.81
C ARG A 32 10.79 -12.69 7.29
N ALA A 33 10.66 -11.72 8.18
CA ALA A 33 10.58 -11.97 9.63
C ALA A 33 9.29 -12.68 10.04
N GLN A 34 8.19 -12.46 9.31
CA GLN A 34 6.90 -13.12 9.55
C GLN A 34 6.82 -14.49 8.86
N ARG A 35 7.23 -14.55 7.61
CA ARG A 35 7.22 -15.77 6.78
C ARG A 35 8.42 -15.80 5.85
N SER A 36 9.44 -16.57 6.17
CA SER A 36 10.67 -16.68 5.39
C SER A 36 10.44 -17.21 3.96
N SER A 37 9.45 -18.09 3.77
CA SER A 37 9.11 -18.73 2.49
C SER A 37 8.08 -17.98 1.64
N ALA A 38 7.58 -16.82 2.09
CA ALA A 38 6.60 -16.06 1.30
C ALA A 38 7.20 -15.65 -0.05
N ALA A 39 6.44 -15.82 -1.15
CA ALA A 39 6.88 -15.33 -2.45
C ALA A 39 6.82 -13.79 -2.46
N ILE A 40 7.94 -13.16 -2.81
CA ILE A 40 8.06 -11.70 -2.96
C ILE A 40 8.49 -11.40 -4.40
N GLY A 41 7.73 -10.54 -5.08
CA GLY A 41 8.06 -9.99 -6.39
C GLY A 41 8.39 -8.50 -6.29
N VAL A 42 9.48 -8.06 -6.89
CA VAL A 42 9.88 -6.66 -6.93
C VAL A 42 10.00 -6.17 -8.37
N LEU A 43 9.36 -5.05 -8.66
CA LEU A 43 9.58 -4.30 -9.89
C LEU A 43 10.77 -3.35 -9.69
N ASP A 44 11.85 -3.56 -10.45
CA ASP A 44 13.06 -2.73 -10.46
C ASP A 44 12.85 -1.50 -11.33
N LEU A 45 12.71 -0.35 -10.69
CA LEU A 45 12.48 0.96 -11.35
C LEU A 45 13.76 1.79 -11.47
N GLY A 46 14.92 1.16 -11.46
CA GLY A 46 16.22 1.81 -11.52
C GLY A 46 17.04 1.61 -10.24
N LEU A 47 17.04 0.40 -9.72
CA LEU A 47 17.89 0.00 -8.60
C LEU A 47 19.37 -0.02 -9.01
N LEU A 48 20.26 0.26 -8.07
CA LEU A 48 21.70 0.14 -8.24
C LEU A 48 22.14 -1.34 -8.24
N PRO A 49 23.30 -1.69 -8.83
CA PRO A 49 23.77 -3.07 -8.87
C PRO A 49 23.86 -3.74 -7.49
N GLU A 50 24.36 -3.04 -6.48
CA GLU A 50 24.47 -3.53 -5.10
C GLU A 50 23.09 -3.74 -4.45
N GLN A 51 22.09 -2.91 -4.81
CA GLN A 51 20.73 -3.06 -4.33
C GLN A 51 20.03 -4.28 -4.94
N ARG A 52 20.27 -4.55 -6.24
CA ARG A 52 19.83 -5.79 -6.91
C ARG A 52 20.49 -7.02 -6.29
N ALA A 53 21.79 -6.96 -6.04
CA ALA A 53 22.52 -8.06 -5.39
C ALA A 53 21.94 -8.36 -4.00
N TRP A 54 21.59 -7.30 -3.22
CA TRP A 54 20.95 -7.49 -1.92
C TRP A 54 19.58 -8.16 -2.03
N LEU A 55 18.80 -7.87 -3.07
CA LEU A 55 17.48 -8.46 -3.29
C LEU A 55 17.56 -9.90 -3.80
N ALA A 56 18.62 -10.29 -4.54
CA ALA A 56 18.72 -11.57 -5.23
C ALA A 56 18.47 -12.80 -4.32
N ASP A 57 18.94 -12.75 -3.07
CA ASP A 57 18.77 -13.82 -2.09
C ASP A 57 17.50 -13.64 -1.20
N ARG A 58 16.76 -12.56 -1.41
CA ARG A 58 15.68 -12.16 -0.50
C ARG A 58 14.31 -12.08 -1.16
N VAL A 59 14.25 -12.05 -2.48
CA VAL A 59 12.98 -12.00 -3.22
C VAL A 59 12.90 -13.16 -4.21
N THR A 60 11.69 -13.57 -4.55
CA THR A 60 11.45 -14.68 -5.49
C THR A 60 11.62 -14.20 -6.93
N HIS A 61 11.17 -12.97 -7.20
CA HIS A 61 11.24 -12.38 -8.53
C HIS A 61 11.73 -10.94 -8.44
N LEU A 62 12.67 -10.59 -9.32
CA LEU A 62 13.11 -9.22 -9.56
C LEU A 62 12.95 -8.95 -11.06
N VAL A 63 12.01 -8.09 -11.43
CA VAL A 63 11.61 -7.82 -12.81
C VAL A 63 11.81 -6.34 -13.11
N ARG A 64 12.47 -6.00 -14.21
CA ARG A 64 12.55 -4.64 -14.71
C ARG A 64 11.39 -4.42 -15.70
N PRO A 65 10.34 -3.67 -15.30
CA PRO A 65 9.18 -3.48 -16.16
C PRO A 65 9.48 -2.50 -17.30
N GLY A 66 8.90 -2.76 -18.49
CA GLY A 66 8.69 -1.74 -19.50
C GLY A 66 7.57 -0.77 -19.08
N TRP A 67 7.12 0.04 -20.03
CA TRP A 67 5.87 0.77 -19.89
C TRP A 67 4.72 -0.14 -20.33
N ASP A 68 3.79 -0.44 -19.44
CA ASP A 68 2.62 -1.29 -19.73
C ASP A 68 1.58 -0.58 -20.59
N LEU A 69 1.59 0.76 -20.59
CA LEU A 69 0.67 1.59 -21.35
C LEU A 69 1.43 2.61 -22.19
N ASP A 70 0.83 2.95 -23.32
CA ASP A 70 1.25 4.09 -24.16
C ASP A 70 0.38 5.32 -23.86
N PHE A 71 1.03 6.47 -23.61
CA PHE A 71 0.34 7.70 -23.27
C PHE A 71 1.18 8.93 -23.66
N PRO A 72 0.55 10.09 -23.88
CA PRO A 72 1.26 11.31 -24.28
C PRO A 72 2.34 11.72 -23.26
N GLY A 73 3.56 11.86 -23.74
CA GLY A 73 4.72 12.26 -22.93
C GLY A 73 5.29 11.16 -22.02
N ARG A 74 4.99 9.90 -22.31
CA ARG A 74 5.56 8.72 -21.64
C ARG A 74 7.09 8.78 -21.56
N ASP A 75 7.77 9.14 -22.64
CA ASP A 75 9.22 9.17 -22.72
C ASP A 75 9.89 10.23 -21.83
N ARG A 76 9.09 11.15 -21.28
CA ARG A 76 9.52 12.17 -20.30
C ARG A 76 9.02 11.89 -18.90
N ALA A 77 8.30 10.80 -18.69
CA ALA A 77 7.83 10.40 -17.37
C ALA A 77 8.98 9.80 -16.56
N ALA A 78 8.98 10.04 -15.24
CA ALA A 78 9.96 9.44 -14.34
C ALA A 78 9.80 7.91 -14.32
N GLU A 79 10.90 7.18 -14.23
CA GLU A 79 10.89 5.72 -14.13
C GLU A 79 10.05 5.22 -12.93
N SER A 80 10.07 5.97 -11.80
CA SER A 80 9.26 5.67 -10.62
C SER A 80 7.75 5.71 -10.88
N PHE A 81 7.28 6.42 -11.93
CA PHE A 81 5.86 6.43 -12.30
C PHE A 81 5.38 5.06 -12.80
N LYS A 82 6.29 4.21 -13.27
CA LYS A 82 5.97 2.81 -13.62
C LYS A 82 5.38 2.04 -12.43
N ALA A 83 5.74 2.36 -11.17
CA ALA A 83 5.15 1.72 -10.00
C ALA A 83 3.61 1.83 -10.00
N GLN A 84 3.08 2.99 -10.39
CA GLN A 84 1.63 3.21 -10.46
C GLN A 84 1.02 2.53 -11.69
N VAL A 85 1.65 2.68 -12.85
CA VAL A 85 1.13 2.13 -14.12
C VAL A 85 1.14 0.61 -14.12
N ALA A 86 2.12 -0.04 -13.47
CA ALA A 86 2.30 -1.48 -13.47
C ALA A 86 1.33 -2.25 -12.54
N ARG A 87 0.68 -1.58 -11.58
CA ARG A 87 -0.22 -2.27 -10.62
C ARG A 87 -1.35 -3.07 -11.28
N PRO A 88 -2.06 -2.59 -12.33
CA PRO A 88 -3.06 -3.37 -13.03
C PRO A 88 -2.50 -4.58 -13.79
N PHE A 89 -1.18 -4.65 -13.99
CA PHE A 89 -0.50 -5.66 -14.79
C PHE A 89 0.30 -6.67 -13.96
N LEU A 90 0.14 -6.71 -12.64
CA LEU A 90 0.86 -7.64 -11.76
C LEU A 90 0.81 -9.10 -12.23
N PRO A 91 -0.33 -9.64 -12.74
CA PRO A 91 -0.37 -11.01 -13.26
C PRO A 91 0.52 -11.23 -14.50
N ARG A 92 0.83 -10.19 -15.27
CA ARG A 92 1.75 -10.26 -16.41
C ARG A 92 3.21 -10.21 -15.96
N HIS A 93 3.52 -9.40 -14.95
CA HIS A 93 4.88 -9.27 -14.39
C HIS A 93 5.29 -10.48 -13.56
N PHE A 94 4.36 -11.08 -12.85
CA PHE A 94 4.58 -12.21 -11.95
C PHE A 94 3.57 -13.35 -12.25
N PRO A 95 3.70 -14.06 -13.39
CA PRO A 95 2.75 -15.12 -13.73
C PRO A 95 2.86 -16.32 -12.79
N GLY A 96 1.78 -17.08 -12.66
CA GLY A 96 1.78 -18.36 -11.94
C GLY A 96 1.32 -18.28 -10.49
N TYR A 97 0.70 -17.19 -10.07
CA TYR A 97 0.10 -17.05 -8.74
C TYR A 97 -1.42 -16.96 -8.83
N GLU A 98 -2.10 -17.40 -7.78
CA GLU A 98 -3.56 -17.26 -7.67
C GLU A 98 -3.96 -15.91 -7.10
N MET A 99 -3.18 -15.40 -6.14
CA MET A 99 -3.44 -14.16 -5.43
C MET A 99 -2.24 -13.22 -5.54
N TYR A 100 -2.54 -11.96 -5.82
CA TYR A 100 -1.57 -10.86 -5.86
C TYR A 100 -1.89 -9.89 -4.73
N LEU A 101 -0.95 -9.70 -3.83
CA LEU A 101 -1.02 -8.71 -2.77
C LEU A 101 0.06 -7.67 -3.02
N TRP A 102 -0.35 -6.44 -3.24
CA TRP A 102 0.57 -5.30 -3.37
C TRP A 102 0.84 -4.67 -2.01
N ILE A 103 2.08 -4.33 -1.74
CA ILE A 103 2.50 -3.50 -0.61
C ILE A 103 3.47 -2.46 -1.15
N ASP A 104 3.16 -1.17 -0.98
CA ASP A 104 4.08 -0.08 -1.35
C ASP A 104 5.41 -0.22 -0.59
N ALA A 105 6.51 0.20 -1.21
CA ALA A 105 7.84 0.11 -0.61
C ALA A 105 7.97 0.88 0.72
N ASP A 106 7.15 1.92 0.92
CA ASP A 106 7.09 2.71 2.15
C ASP A 106 6.07 2.19 3.17
N ALA A 107 5.62 0.95 2.99
CA ALA A 107 4.83 0.22 3.97
C ALA A 107 5.58 -1.05 4.42
N TRP A 108 5.37 -1.48 5.67
CA TRP A 108 5.98 -2.68 6.21
C TRP A 108 5.00 -3.48 7.06
N LEU A 109 5.20 -4.79 7.10
CA LEU A 109 4.31 -5.75 7.75
C LEU A 109 4.71 -5.95 9.20
N GLN A 110 3.81 -5.66 10.14
CA GLN A 110 3.99 -5.95 11.55
C GLN A 110 3.36 -7.28 11.96
N ASP A 111 2.20 -7.61 11.41
CA ASP A 111 1.44 -8.81 11.77
C ASP A 111 0.91 -9.52 10.52
N TRP A 112 1.26 -10.81 10.38
CA TRP A 112 0.80 -11.65 9.25
C TRP A 112 -0.71 -11.79 9.17
N ARG A 113 -1.43 -11.61 10.27
CA ARG A 113 -2.91 -11.60 10.30
C ARG A 113 -3.50 -10.65 9.25
N ALA A 114 -2.85 -9.52 8.99
CA ALA A 114 -3.31 -8.62 7.92
C ALA A 114 -3.30 -9.30 6.55
N ILE A 115 -2.27 -10.07 6.22
CA ILE A 115 -2.18 -10.81 4.96
C ILE A 115 -3.32 -11.83 4.83
N GLU A 116 -3.63 -12.55 5.92
CA GLU A 116 -4.75 -13.51 5.93
C GLU A 116 -6.11 -12.80 5.76
N LEU A 117 -6.28 -11.61 6.31
CA LEU A 117 -7.47 -10.80 6.11
C LEU A 117 -7.61 -10.35 4.64
N TYR A 118 -6.51 -9.90 4.01
CA TYR A 118 -6.50 -9.57 2.58
C TYR A 118 -6.86 -10.78 1.72
N ARG A 119 -6.31 -11.96 2.01
CA ARG A 119 -6.60 -13.20 1.29
C ARG A 119 -8.07 -13.60 1.42
N ALA A 120 -8.60 -13.58 2.62
CA ALA A 120 -10.00 -13.94 2.88
C ALA A 120 -10.98 -12.96 2.22
N ALA A 121 -10.64 -11.67 2.22
CA ALA A 121 -11.50 -10.62 1.69
C ALA A 121 -11.48 -10.53 0.15
N ALA A 122 -10.35 -10.83 -0.49
CA ALA A 122 -10.23 -10.72 -1.94
C ALA A 122 -11.13 -11.73 -2.68
N GLY A 123 -11.22 -12.98 -2.20
CA GLY A 123 -11.99 -14.00 -2.91
C GLY A 123 -11.54 -14.16 -4.38
N ARG A 124 -12.44 -14.56 -5.27
CA ARG A 124 -12.12 -14.69 -6.71
C ARG A 124 -12.45 -13.43 -7.52
N ASP A 125 -13.42 -12.65 -7.08
CA ASP A 125 -14.02 -11.56 -7.86
C ASP A 125 -13.99 -10.20 -7.15
N ARG A 126 -13.42 -10.12 -5.94
CA ARG A 126 -13.47 -8.92 -5.11
C ARG A 126 -12.09 -8.35 -4.87
N LEU A 127 -12.03 -7.04 -4.87
CA LEU A 127 -10.87 -6.31 -4.40
C LEU A 127 -10.90 -6.22 -2.87
N ALA A 128 -9.83 -6.66 -2.21
CA ALA A 128 -9.61 -6.37 -0.80
C ALA A 128 -8.71 -5.13 -0.67
N ILE A 129 -9.20 -4.08 0.00
CA ILE A 129 -8.51 -2.79 0.10
C ILE A 129 -8.99 -2.01 1.32
N VAL A 130 -8.16 -1.08 1.80
CA VAL A 130 -8.49 -0.21 2.95
C VAL A 130 -8.95 1.16 2.46
N PRO A 131 -10.14 1.64 2.86
CA PRO A 131 -10.53 3.02 2.64
C PRO A 131 -9.76 3.94 3.58
N GLU A 132 -9.45 5.16 3.11
CA GLU A 132 -8.77 6.17 3.89
C GLU A 132 -9.71 6.80 4.94
N ILE A 133 -10.36 5.96 5.74
CA ILE A 133 -11.28 6.34 6.82
C ILE A 133 -10.93 5.56 8.08
N ASP A 134 -10.79 6.26 9.19
CA ASP A 134 -10.75 5.69 10.53
C ASP A 134 -11.15 6.74 11.56
N ARG A 135 -11.65 6.30 12.70
CA ARG A 135 -11.98 7.16 13.86
C ARG A 135 -10.77 7.93 14.41
N ALA A 136 -9.55 7.44 14.17
CA ALA A 136 -8.32 8.11 14.58
C ALA A 136 -7.83 9.14 13.55
N TYR A 137 -8.32 9.10 12.32
CA TYR A 137 -7.81 9.95 11.23
C TYR A 137 -8.31 11.38 11.38
N LYS A 138 -7.47 12.26 11.90
CA LYS A 138 -7.77 13.67 12.24
C LYS A 138 -8.35 14.48 11.07
N ARG A 139 -8.03 14.10 9.83
CA ARG A 139 -8.53 14.80 8.62
C ARG A 139 -10.05 14.78 8.52
N HIS A 140 -10.75 13.75 9.04
CA HIS A 140 -12.21 13.64 8.99
C HIS A 140 -12.91 14.58 9.98
N TYR A 141 -12.20 15.05 11.00
CA TYR A 141 -12.73 15.98 12.01
C TYR A 141 -12.39 17.44 11.74
N LYS A 142 -11.58 17.72 10.71
CA LYS A 142 -11.34 19.10 10.29
C LYS A 142 -12.60 19.64 9.61
N ARG A 143 -13.07 20.83 10.05
CA ARG A 143 -14.20 21.52 9.42
C ARG A 143 -13.93 21.65 7.92
N PRO A 144 -14.85 21.19 7.04
CA PRO A 144 -14.72 21.47 5.62
C PRO A 144 -14.65 22.99 5.44
N LYS A 145 -13.69 23.47 4.65
CA LYS A 145 -13.71 24.88 4.23
C LYS A 145 -15.01 25.11 3.51
N LEU A 146 -15.75 26.15 3.88
CA LEU A 146 -17.14 26.42 3.44
C LEU A 146 -17.32 26.36 1.90
N PHE A 147 -16.24 26.54 1.14
CA PHE A 147 -16.17 26.40 -0.33
C PHE A 147 -14.97 25.52 -0.77
N GLY A 148 -14.39 24.73 0.13
CA GLY A 148 -13.19 23.92 -0.15
C GLY A 148 -13.53 22.61 -0.84
N ARG A 149 -13.11 22.48 -2.09
CA ARG A 149 -13.14 21.21 -2.80
C ARG A 149 -12.14 20.25 -2.17
N THR A 150 -12.57 19.00 -1.88
CA THR A 150 -11.70 17.97 -1.32
C THR A 150 -10.58 17.59 -2.31
N LEU A 151 -9.52 16.95 -1.82
CA LEU A 151 -8.50 16.39 -2.70
C LEU A 151 -9.13 15.36 -3.68
N ALA A 152 -10.01 14.50 -3.17
CA ALA A 152 -10.76 13.55 -4.01
C ALA A 152 -11.52 14.25 -5.14
N TRP A 153 -12.22 15.36 -4.83
CA TRP A 153 -12.93 16.13 -5.85
C TRP A 153 -11.98 16.65 -6.94
N LYS A 154 -10.80 17.18 -6.55
CA LYS A 154 -9.80 17.66 -7.52
C LYS A 154 -9.27 16.52 -8.39
N ASN A 155 -8.97 15.38 -7.78
CA ASN A 155 -8.48 14.21 -8.49
C ASN A 155 -9.50 13.68 -9.50
N TYR A 156 -10.77 13.53 -9.12
CA TYR A 156 -11.82 13.12 -10.05
C TYR A 156 -12.04 14.14 -11.17
N ARG A 157 -11.98 15.44 -10.87
CA ARG A 157 -12.09 16.48 -11.90
C ARG A 157 -10.97 16.35 -12.93
N GLU A 158 -9.75 16.15 -12.47
CA GLU A 158 -8.57 16.02 -13.31
C GLU A 158 -8.67 14.77 -14.21
N ALA A 159 -9.01 13.63 -13.60
CA ALA A 159 -9.06 12.35 -14.29
C ALA A 159 -10.29 12.20 -15.21
N PHE A 160 -11.49 12.51 -14.72
CA PHE A 160 -12.77 12.17 -15.35
C PHE A 160 -13.71 13.37 -15.59
N GLY A 161 -13.30 14.58 -15.18
CA GLY A 161 -14.04 15.82 -15.39
C GLY A 161 -15.08 16.15 -14.29
N TRP A 162 -15.81 17.25 -14.48
CA TRP A 162 -16.68 17.87 -13.47
C TRP A 162 -17.79 16.95 -12.94
N ARG A 163 -18.46 16.20 -13.85
CA ARG A 163 -19.57 15.31 -13.46
C ARG A 163 -19.09 14.20 -12.50
N ALA A 164 -17.93 13.63 -12.76
CA ALA A 164 -17.33 12.64 -11.87
C ALA A 164 -16.94 13.27 -10.53
N ALA A 165 -16.33 14.46 -10.54
CA ALA A 165 -15.95 15.18 -9.34
C ALA A 165 -17.15 15.50 -8.43
N ASP A 166 -18.24 16.00 -8.99
CA ASP A 166 -19.43 16.36 -8.21
C ASP A 166 -20.15 15.13 -7.66
N ARG A 167 -20.16 14.01 -8.42
CA ARG A 167 -20.80 12.77 -8.00
C ARG A 167 -19.98 12.00 -6.95
N LEU A 168 -18.64 11.94 -7.12
CA LEU A 168 -17.78 11.03 -6.38
C LEU A 168 -16.84 11.73 -5.38
N GLY A 169 -16.63 13.03 -5.52
CA GLY A 169 -15.63 13.77 -4.76
C GLY A 169 -15.90 13.87 -3.24
N ARG A 170 -17.04 13.35 -2.76
CA ARG A 170 -17.37 13.22 -1.33
C ARG A 170 -17.17 11.81 -0.79
N ASN A 171 -16.96 10.83 -1.69
CA ASN A 171 -16.66 9.48 -1.25
C ASN A 171 -15.26 9.43 -0.63
N PRO A 172 -15.06 8.61 0.38
CA PRO A 172 -13.71 8.33 0.84
C PRO A 172 -12.90 7.70 -0.28
N MET A 173 -11.64 8.07 -0.37
CA MET A 173 -10.71 7.38 -1.27
C MET A 173 -10.30 6.04 -0.65
N VAL A 174 -10.07 5.03 -1.48
CA VAL A 174 -9.32 3.84 -1.08
C VAL A 174 -7.84 4.09 -1.31
N ASN A 175 -6.99 3.51 -0.50
CA ASN A 175 -5.55 3.67 -0.61
C ASN A 175 -4.93 2.48 -1.35
N CYS A 176 -4.34 2.72 -2.52
CA CYS A 176 -3.73 1.69 -3.36
C CYS A 176 -2.34 1.22 -2.88
N GLY A 177 -1.86 1.71 -1.75
CA GLY A 177 -0.57 1.29 -1.19
C GLY A 177 -0.57 -0.14 -0.66
N VAL A 178 -1.75 -0.68 -0.28
CA VAL A 178 -1.92 -2.10 0.03
C VAL A 178 -3.27 -2.57 -0.50
N PHE A 179 -3.25 -3.62 -1.33
CA PHE A 179 -4.47 -4.26 -1.84
C PHE A 179 -4.21 -5.72 -2.21
N ALA A 180 -5.26 -6.52 -2.29
CA ALA A 180 -5.20 -7.88 -2.81
C ALA A 180 -6.28 -8.16 -3.85
N LEU A 181 -5.90 -8.90 -4.89
CA LEU A 181 -6.76 -9.36 -5.96
C LEU A 181 -6.41 -10.79 -6.39
N HIS A 182 -7.41 -11.59 -6.65
CA HIS A 182 -7.23 -12.88 -7.31
C HIS A 182 -6.89 -12.70 -8.80
N ARG A 183 -6.12 -13.64 -9.39
CA ARG A 183 -5.71 -13.58 -10.80
C ARG A 183 -6.87 -13.41 -11.80
N GLU A 184 -8.03 -13.94 -11.45
CA GLU A 184 -9.25 -13.92 -12.30
C GLU A 184 -10.16 -12.73 -12.01
N ALA A 185 -9.78 -11.83 -11.10
CA ALA A 185 -10.61 -10.70 -10.72
C ALA A 185 -10.85 -9.76 -11.91
N PRO A 186 -12.08 -9.32 -12.15
CA PRO A 186 -12.41 -8.43 -13.27
C PRO A 186 -11.76 -7.05 -13.17
N HIS A 187 -11.24 -6.74 -11.98
CA HIS A 187 -10.58 -5.47 -11.65
C HIS A 187 -9.35 -5.23 -12.52
N TRP A 188 -8.57 -6.27 -12.86
CA TRP A 188 -7.35 -6.10 -13.65
C TRP A 188 -7.65 -5.40 -14.97
N GLN A 189 -8.62 -5.93 -15.74
CA GLN A 189 -9.00 -5.38 -17.03
C GLN A 189 -9.69 -4.01 -16.90
N ALA A 190 -10.59 -3.85 -15.94
CA ALA A 190 -11.26 -2.58 -15.71
C ALA A 190 -10.29 -1.48 -15.30
N TRP A 191 -9.36 -1.77 -14.39
CA TRP A 191 -8.35 -0.83 -13.93
C TRP A 191 -7.38 -0.44 -15.04
N GLU A 192 -6.88 -1.43 -15.83
CA GLU A 192 -6.09 -1.18 -17.05
C GLU A 192 -6.80 -0.19 -17.98
N HIS A 193 -8.08 -0.41 -18.28
CA HIS A 193 -8.87 0.45 -19.15
C HIS A 193 -9.00 1.87 -18.57
N LEU A 194 -9.35 1.99 -17.29
CA LEU A 194 -9.57 3.28 -16.63
C LEU A 194 -8.29 4.10 -16.51
N ILE A 195 -7.16 3.49 -16.12
CA ILE A 195 -5.89 4.21 -16.05
C ILE A 195 -5.41 4.63 -17.44
N ALA A 196 -5.61 3.78 -18.46
CA ALA A 196 -5.30 4.16 -19.84
C ALA A 196 -6.08 5.41 -20.27
N GLN A 197 -7.39 5.46 -19.99
CA GLN A 197 -8.21 6.67 -20.27
C GLN A 197 -7.69 7.92 -19.54
N VAL A 198 -7.35 7.80 -18.26
CA VAL A 198 -6.83 8.93 -17.48
C VAL A 198 -5.53 9.44 -18.08
N LEU A 199 -4.60 8.55 -18.42
CA LEU A 199 -3.28 8.89 -18.91
C LEU A 199 -3.27 9.51 -20.32
N GLN A 200 -4.31 9.30 -21.11
CA GLN A 200 -4.50 10.04 -22.39
C GLN A 200 -4.84 11.52 -22.15
N ARG A 201 -5.34 11.89 -20.99
CA ARG A 201 -5.76 13.25 -20.65
C ARG A 201 -4.78 13.99 -19.78
N THR A 202 -4.23 13.28 -18.80
CA THR A 202 -3.45 13.92 -17.72
C THR A 202 -2.52 12.94 -17.03
N ARG A 203 -1.48 13.47 -16.40
CA ARG A 203 -0.55 12.72 -15.54
C ARG A 203 -0.42 13.48 -14.23
N PHE A 204 -0.91 12.88 -13.16
CA PHE A 204 -0.73 13.39 -11.79
C PHE A 204 -0.50 12.23 -10.83
N PHE A 205 0.04 12.51 -9.68
CA PHE A 205 0.51 11.49 -8.74
C PHE A 205 -0.57 10.48 -8.33
N TYR A 206 -1.83 10.90 -8.24
CA TYR A 206 -2.94 10.02 -7.85
C TYR A 206 -3.75 9.46 -9.04
N ALA A 207 -3.23 9.50 -10.27
CA ALA A 207 -3.97 9.09 -11.47
C ALA A 207 -4.46 7.64 -11.37
N GLU A 208 -3.58 6.73 -11.00
CA GLU A 208 -3.83 5.30 -10.85
C GLU A 208 -4.83 5.02 -9.72
N GLN A 209 -4.60 5.60 -8.53
CA GLN A 209 -5.52 5.46 -7.40
C GLN A 209 -6.91 6.03 -7.72
N THR A 210 -6.99 7.16 -8.43
CA THR A 210 -8.26 7.76 -8.85
C THR A 210 -8.99 6.89 -9.87
N ALA A 211 -8.26 6.22 -10.77
CA ALA A 211 -8.83 5.28 -11.73
C ALA A 211 -9.48 4.09 -11.01
N LEU A 212 -8.79 3.46 -10.04
CA LEU A 212 -9.35 2.37 -9.26
C LEU A 212 -10.56 2.82 -8.43
N ASN A 213 -10.47 3.98 -7.77
CA ASN A 213 -11.60 4.55 -7.04
C ASN A 213 -12.81 4.80 -7.93
N TYR A 214 -12.60 5.24 -9.18
CA TYR A 214 -13.69 5.40 -10.15
C TYR A 214 -14.32 4.05 -10.49
N GLY A 215 -13.54 3.02 -10.74
CA GLY A 215 -14.02 1.66 -10.97
C GLY A 215 -14.90 1.14 -9.82
N ILE A 216 -14.48 1.38 -8.57
CA ILE A 216 -15.25 0.97 -7.38
C ILE A 216 -16.58 1.76 -7.28
N PHE A 217 -16.52 3.09 -7.32
CA PHE A 217 -17.68 3.91 -6.95
C PHE A 217 -18.58 4.28 -8.13
N ALA A 218 -18.07 4.33 -9.36
CA ALA A 218 -18.84 4.64 -10.56
C ALA A 218 -19.26 3.38 -11.32
N GLU A 219 -18.35 2.45 -11.53
CA GLU A 219 -18.59 1.21 -12.28
C GLU A 219 -19.02 0.04 -11.38
N ARG A 220 -18.99 0.25 -10.04
CA ARG A 220 -19.46 -0.71 -9.05
C ARG A 220 -18.69 -2.04 -9.06
N LEU A 221 -17.36 -1.96 -9.28
CA LEU A 221 -16.52 -3.14 -9.13
C LEU A 221 -16.65 -3.72 -7.72
N PRO A 222 -16.76 -5.04 -7.57
CA PRO A 222 -16.96 -5.67 -6.28
C PRO A 222 -15.76 -5.43 -5.33
N VAL A 223 -16.01 -4.95 -4.13
CA VAL A 223 -14.96 -4.62 -3.16
C VAL A 223 -15.34 -5.10 -1.77
N ASN A 224 -14.36 -5.56 -1.01
CA ASN A 224 -14.43 -5.76 0.43
C ASN A 224 -13.48 -4.77 1.11
N PHE A 225 -14.04 -3.89 1.90
CA PHE A 225 -13.27 -2.93 2.67
C PHE A 225 -12.73 -3.57 3.94
N LEU A 226 -11.42 -3.43 4.14
CA LEU A 226 -10.72 -3.88 5.34
C LEU A 226 -10.57 -2.72 6.34
N PRO A 227 -10.41 -3.01 7.64
CA PRO A 227 -10.19 -1.99 8.65
C PRO A 227 -8.82 -1.31 8.48
N ALA A 228 -8.70 -0.09 9.01
CA ALA A 228 -7.53 0.77 8.84
C ALA A 228 -6.22 0.13 9.32
N TYR A 229 -6.25 -0.72 10.34
CA TYR A 229 -5.05 -1.41 10.81
C TYR A 229 -4.41 -2.37 9.78
N CYS A 230 -5.13 -2.74 8.71
CA CYS A 230 -4.57 -3.50 7.59
C CYS A 230 -3.71 -2.63 6.65
N ASN A 231 -3.85 -1.30 6.72
CA ASN A 231 -3.02 -0.32 5.97
C ASN A 231 -3.03 1.01 6.73
N TRP A 232 -2.32 1.07 7.87
CA TRP A 232 -2.33 2.21 8.77
C TRP A 232 -1.55 3.40 8.22
N LEU A 233 -2.25 4.48 7.88
CA LEU A 233 -1.65 5.69 7.36
C LEU A 233 -1.06 6.54 8.51
N ALA A 234 0.24 6.40 8.76
CA ALA A 234 0.94 7.08 9.85
C ALA A 234 0.85 8.62 9.80
N GLY A 235 0.65 9.17 8.59
CA GLY A 235 0.43 10.60 8.40
C GLY A 235 -0.96 11.10 8.83
N ASP A 236 -1.96 10.24 8.90
CA ASP A 236 -3.32 10.58 9.32
C ASP A 236 -3.56 10.40 10.82
N ALA A 237 -2.94 9.37 11.40
CA ALA A 237 -2.96 9.15 12.85
C ALA A 237 -1.68 8.50 13.34
N VAL A 238 -1.13 9.03 14.42
CA VAL A 238 0.00 8.46 15.13
C VAL A 238 -0.50 7.21 15.88
N PRO A 239 0.15 6.04 15.73
CA PRO A 239 -0.23 4.84 16.48
C PRO A 239 0.10 4.98 17.97
N ALA A 240 -0.46 4.11 18.80
CA ALA A 240 0.04 3.86 20.14
C ALA A 240 1.02 2.68 20.15
N PHE A 241 1.75 2.53 21.23
CA PHE A 241 2.67 1.41 21.45
C PHE A 241 2.23 0.60 22.66
N ASP A 242 2.08 -0.70 22.48
CA ASP A 242 1.78 -1.66 23.55
C ASP A 242 3.08 -2.33 23.99
N GLU A 243 3.54 -2.02 25.17
CA GLU A 243 4.78 -2.56 25.75
C GLU A 243 4.72 -4.04 26.03
N ARG A 244 3.52 -4.59 26.30
CA ARG A 244 3.34 -6.00 26.62
C ARG A 244 3.58 -6.89 25.42
N SER A 245 3.05 -6.47 24.28
CA SER A 245 3.23 -7.19 23.01
C SER A 245 4.48 -6.72 22.23
N GLY A 246 4.99 -5.50 22.52
CA GLY A 246 6.04 -4.86 21.74
C GLY A 246 5.55 -4.41 20.35
N LEU A 247 4.25 -4.16 20.18
CA LEU A 247 3.63 -3.86 18.89
C LEU A 247 3.00 -2.48 18.85
N PHE A 248 2.90 -1.90 17.65
CA PHE A 248 2.07 -0.74 17.41
C PHE A 248 0.61 -1.15 17.30
N VAL A 249 -0.25 -0.37 17.93
CA VAL A 249 -1.69 -0.58 18.00
C VAL A 249 -2.44 0.68 17.64
N GLU A 250 -3.73 0.55 17.34
CA GLU A 250 -4.60 1.72 17.21
C GLU A 250 -4.57 2.57 18.47
N PRO A 251 -4.58 3.93 18.35
CA PRO A 251 -4.49 4.82 19.52
C PRO A 251 -5.74 4.82 20.41
N HIS A 252 -6.84 4.22 19.96
CA HIS A 252 -8.11 4.15 20.67
C HIS A 252 -8.52 2.69 20.95
N ALA A 253 -9.12 2.46 22.14
CA ALA A 253 -9.65 1.14 22.47
C ALA A 253 -10.58 0.58 21.38
N PRO A 254 -10.50 -0.73 21.05
CA PRO A 254 -9.83 -1.81 21.80
C PRO A 254 -8.32 -1.96 21.54
N HIS A 255 -7.64 -1.00 20.86
CA HIS A 255 -6.21 -1.04 20.57
C HIS A 255 -5.82 -2.23 19.68
N GLU A 256 -6.54 -2.41 18.57
CA GLU A 256 -6.22 -3.47 17.59
C GLU A 256 -4.79 -3.32 17.07
N THR A 257 -4.12 -4.46 16.94
CA THR A 257 -2.75 -4.50 16.42
C THR A 257 -2.71 -4.01 14.98
N ILE A 258 -1.82 -3.06 14.69
CA ILE A 258 -1.58 -2.60 13.33
C ILE A 258 -0.87 -3.70 12.55
N GLY A 259 -1.51 -4.20 11.50
CA GLY A 259 -0.94 -5.25 10.66
C GLY A 259 0.08 -4.73 9.65
N VAL A 260 -0.25 -3.63 8.97
CA VAL A 260 0.65 -2.95 8.02
C VAL A 260 0.79 -1.49 8.41
N MET A 261 2.02 -1.05 8.66
CA MET A 261 2.37 0.35 8.89
C MET A 261 2.75 0.99 7.56
N HIS A 262 2.06 2.06 7.15
CA HIS A 262 2.28 2.75 5.90
C HIS A 262 2.75 4.19 6.14
N LEU A 263 3.96 4.50 5.67
CA LEU A 263 4.59 5.82 5.81
C LEU A 263 4.26 6.71 4.61
N ALA A 264 2.98 6.75 4.23
CA ALA A 264 2.49 7.53 3.10
C ALA A 264 2.80 9.03 3.29
N GLY A 265 3.48 9.60 2.29
CA GLY A 265 3.95 10.99 2.30
C GLY A 265 5.44 11.13 2.64
N PRO A 266 6.10 12.22 2.21
CA PRO A 266 7.55 12.35 2.34
C PRO A 266 8.01 12.52 3.78
N GLU A 267 7.27 13.25 4.60
CA GLU A 267 7.65 13.57 5.98
C GLU A 267 7.62 12.32 6.88
N GLN A 268 6.64 11.43 6.69
CA GLN A 268 6.43 10.24 7.52
C GLN A 268 7.60 9.25 7.47
N LYS A 269 8.41 9.30 6.41
CA LYS A 269 9.54 8.40 6.18
C LYS A 269 10.74 8.70 7.09
N THR A 270 10.85 9.90 7.59
CA THR A 270 12.05 10.38 8.33
C THR A 270 11.74 11.04 9.65
N GLN A 271 10.52 11.58 9.85
CA GLN A 271 10.18 12.30 11.08
C GLN A 271 10.15 11.35 12.30
N ARG A 272 10.46 11.93 13.46
CA ARG A 272 10.22 11.26 14.74
C ARG A 272 8.79 11.48 15.18
N PHE A 273 8.16 10.42 15.66
CA PHE A 273 6.82 10.43 16.21
C PHE A 273 6.88 10.27 17.72
N ARG A 274 6.06 11.05 18.42
CA ARG A 274 5.81 10.88 19.84
C ARG A 274 4.57 10.01 20.02
N LEU A 275 4.78 8.78 20.44
CA LEU A 275 3.77 7.75 20.61
C LEU A 275 3.28 7.71 22.06
N GLN A 276 1.98 7.53 22.25
CA GLN A 276 1.42 7.17 23.55
C GLN A 276 1.71 5.69 23.82
N ARG A 277 2.10 5.37 25.04
CA ARG A 277 2.26 4.01 25.52
C ARG A 277 0.99 3.59 26.24
N LEU A 278 0.61 2.31 26.14
CA LEU A 278 -0.61 1.81 26.82
C LEU A 278 -0.45 1.71 28.34
N ASP A 279 0.77 1.50 28.82
CA ASP A 279 1.11 1.49 30.25
C ASP A 279 1.27 2.89 30.85
N GLY A 280 1.18 3.93 30.04
CA GLY A 280 1.37 5.34 30.39
C GLY A 280 2.68 5.92 29.88
N GLY A 281 2.73 7.24 29.78
CA GLY A 281 3.89 7.95 29.25
C GLY A 281 3.96 7.99 27.74
N THR A 282 5.14 8.31 27.21
CA THR A 282 5.38 8.46 25.78
C THR A 282 6.76 7.95 25.38
N VAL A 283 6.90 7.54 24.12
CA VAL A 283 8.16 7.18 23.49
C VAL A 283 8.33 7.91 22.17
N GLU A 284 9.56 8.33 21.82
CA GLU A 284 9.84 8.96 20.54
C GLU A 284 10.66 8.03 19.65
N THR A 285 10.14 7.79 18.45
CA THR A 285 10.79 6.93 17.45
C THR A 285 10.45 7.36 16.03
N VAL A 286 11.19 6.86 15.04
CA VAL A 286 10.77 6.83 13.65
C VAL A 286 9.99 5.54 13.42
N LEU A 287 8.94 5.58 12.59
CA LEU A 287 8.09 4.42 12.33
C LEU A 287 8.65 3.50 11.23
N ARG A 288 9.99 3.49 11.03
CA ARG A 288 10.69 2.58 10.13
C ARG A 288 10.86 1.21 10.78
N TYR A 289 10.75 0.13 10.01
CA TYR A 289 10.85 -1.24 10.51
C TYR A 289 12.13 -1.50 11.31
N GLY A 290 13.30 -1.04 10.79
CA GLY A 290 14.59 -1.20 11.47
C GLY A 290 14.63 -0.55 12.86
N ALA A 291 14.12 0.67 12.98
CA ALA A 291 14.11 1.41 14.25
C ALA A 291 13.12 0.80 15.27
N THR A 292 12.01 0.23 14.81
CA THR A 292 11.01 -0.39 15.68
C THR A 292 11.49 -1.69 16.30
N ARG A 293 12.39 -2.43 15.61
CA ARG A 293 13.01 -3.64 16.19
C ARG A 293 13.85 -3.35 17.43
N GLU A 294 14.42 -2.18 17.54
CA GLU A 294 15.16 -1.76 18.73
C GLU A 294 14.22 -1.47 19.90
N LEU A 295 13.06 -0.86 19.65
CA LEU A 295 12.02 -0.63 20.64
C LEU A 295 11.48 -1.94 21.23
N CYS A 296 11.19 -2.91 20.36
CA CYS A 296 10.66 -4.22 20.74
C CYS A 296 11.68 -5.13 21.45
N ARG A 297 12.99 -4.84 21.38
CA ARG A 297 14.06 -5.65 21.99
C ARG A 297 14.54 -5.17 23.35
N ARG A 298 14.10 -3.99 23.82
CA ARG A 298 14.43 -3.56 25.19
C ARG A 298 13.70 -4.45 26.19
N PRO A 299 14.40 -5.20 27.06
CA PRO A 299 13.75 -5.86 28.18
C PRO A 299 12.99 -4.81 28.99
N LEU A 300 11.79 -5.13 29.43
CA LEU A 300 11.11 -4.38 30.48
C LEU A 300 12.05 -4.36 31.67
N GLU A 301 12.79 -3.27 31.91
CA GLU A 301 13.31 -2.99 33.24
C GLU A 301 12.06 -2.78 34.11
N LEU A 302 11.66 -3.85 34.76
CA LEU A 302 10.69 -3.79 35.85
C LEU A 302 11.34 -2.92 36.94
N THR A 303 11.04 -1.63 36.92
CA THR A 303 11.29 -0.76 38.08
C THR A 303 10.42 -1.31 39.19
N ALA A 304 11.13 -1.94 40.16
CA ALA A 304 10.60 -2.44 41.43
C ALA A 304 9.96 -1.31 42.25
#